data_d94d441a268531ca5d901e829d29f163
#
_entry.id   d94d441a268531ca5d901e829d29f163
#
_cell.length_a   1.000
_cell.length_b   1.000
_cell.length_c   1.000
_cell.angle_alpha   90.00
_cell.angle_beta   90.00
_cell.angle_gamma   90.00
#
_symmetry.space_group_name_H-M   'P 1'
#
loop_
_entity.id
_entity.type
_entity.pdbx_description
1 polymer ?
#
loop_
_entity_poly.entity_id
_entity_poly.type
_entity_poly.pdbx_seq_one_letter_code
_entity_poly.pdbx_strand_id
1 'polypeptide(L)'
;MYVVCQLWKERIAMLPKLDLVIPGYEEIKLPRMVKVRQKFEAGTINNVEDYLKNSINSNINSDTLNSLRGKSIAVTAGSRGIPHYKEMLKAIVDLLKEMGAKPFVFPAMGSHAGATAEGQKEFLKNFGITDDYLGVPIKSSMDVVKIGETVDGIDVYCDKYAAEADGIVIFHKIKPHTHFKDIHESGLLKMICIGMGKHYGATTFHMQGFDNFCESMIKTCDVFLANTNIVFSVGVIQNAYDEISEIEAIPTDKFYEKDAELLTRAKKEMARFKFNDIDVLIIDEIGKEICGTGFDPNITGRIEVISQQEKFRQIAPNIKKIVLLDITDPSHGNAVGMGEADIVSYRFANKVDFSSTFTNVITNNYLKAAALPLYGNSDLDSIKIAVKTSMVQDIDKIKIVRIKNTLDLFEFEASEAYLKEFDNRDDIEILSEPYNWEFNVDKNLF
;
A
#
# COMPACT_ATOMS: atom_id res chain seq x y z
N MET A 1 2.35 -45.92 2.13
CA MET A 1 2.25 -44.70 2.96
C MET A 1 2.38 -43.39 2.16
N TYR A 2 3.16 -43.34 1.08
CA TYR A 2 3.30 -42.13 0.22
C TYR A 2 2.10 -41.83 -0.69
N VAL A 3 1.36 -42.82 -1.14
CA VAL A 3 0.20 -42.67 -2.03
C VAL A 3 -1.05 -42.15 -1.29
N VAL A 4 -1.18 -42.46 0.01
CA VAL A 4 -2.29 -41.96 0.83
C VAL A 4 -2.13 -40.49 1.17
N CYS A 5 -0.88 -39.99 1.28
CA CYS A 5 -0.59 -38.59 1.56
C CYS A 5 -0.85 -37.66 0.34
N GLN A 6 -0.78 -38.18 -0.89
CA GLN A 6 -1.10 -37.43 -2.09
C GLN A 6 -2.62 -37.25 -2.30
N LEU A 7 -3.41 -38.24 -1.91
CA LEU A 7 -4.87 -38.17 -2.01
C LEU A 7 -5.52 -37.23 -0.95
N TRP A 8 -4.80 -36.84 0.08
CA TRP A 8 -5.27 -35.87 1.07
C TRP A 8 -4.97 -34.41 0.69
N LYS A 9 -4.07 -34.15 -0.28
CA LYS A 9 -3.82 -32.80 -0.81
C LYS A 9 -4.87 -32.31 -1.81
N GLU A 10 -5.77 -33.17 -2.29
CA GLU A 10 -6.77 -32.84 -3.33
C GLU A 10 -8.21 -32.66 -2.83
N ARG A 11 -8.45 -32.64 -1.52
CA ARG A 11 -9.73 -32.20 -0.96
C ARG A 11 -9.54 -30.93 -0.15
N ILE A 12 -9.29 -29.81 -0.81
CA ILE A 12 -9.75 -28.52 -0.28
C ILE A 12 -11.27 -28.63 -0.32
N ALA A 13 -11.88 -28.86 0.84
CA ALA A 13 -13.32 -28.90 0.95
C ALA A 13 -13.84 -27.51 0.58
N MET A 14 -14.39 -27.35 -0.62
CA MET A 14 -15.05 -26.11 -1.02
C MET A 14 -16.13 -25.78 0.01
N LEU A 15 -16.27 -24.51 0.34
CA LEU A 15 -17.38 -24.05 1.15
C LEU A 15 -18.71 -24.48 0.48
N PRO A 16 -19.74 -24.86 1.25
CA PRO A 16 -21.01 -25.26 0.68
C PRO A 16 -21.72 -24.08 0.03
N LYS A 17 -22.48 -24.32 -1.03
CA LYS A 17 -23.50 -23.34 -1.45
C LYS A 17 -24.60 -23.27 -0.40
N LEU A 18 -25.09 -22.04 -0.16
CA LEU A 18 -26.06 -21.76 0.89
C LEU A 18 -27.48 -21.85 0.33
N ASP A 19 -28.39 -22.48 1.07
CA ASP A 19 -29.82 -22.43 0.79
C ASP A 19 -30.46 -21.33 1.64
N LEU A 20 -30.46 -20.12 1.10
CA LEU A 20 -30.97 -18.94 1.81
C LEU A 20 -32.44 -18.70 1.49
N VAL A 21 -33.28 -18.80 2.51
CA VAL A 21 -34.70 -18.50 2.41
C VAL A 21 -34.98 -17.08 2.90
N ILE A 22 -34.99 -16.12 1.97
CA ILE A 22 -35.20 -14.71 2.27
C ILE A 22 -36.41 -14.19 1.50
N PRO A 23 -37.52 -13.77 2.18
CA PRO A 23 -38.69 -13.24 1.50
C PRO A 23 -38.37 -12.06 0.59
N GLY A 24 -38.85 -12.09 -0.65
CA GLY A 24 -38.63 -11.03 -1.65
C GLY A 24 -37.21 -10.98 -2.24
N TYR A 25 -36.35 -11.96 -1.94
CA TYR A 25 -34.95 -11.94 -2.41
C TYR A 25 -34.84 -12.09 -3.95
N GLU A 26 -35.63 -12.99 -4.52
CA GLU A 26 -35.61 -13.21 -5.99
C GLU A 26 -36.09 -12.00 -6.77
N GLU A 27 -36.93 -11.16 -6.17
CA GLU A 27 -37.53 -9.98 -6.78
C GLU A 27 -36.60 -8.77 -6.77
N ILE A 28 -35.43 -8.87 -6.07
CA ILE A 28 -34.44 -7.76 -5.99
C ILE A 28 -33.91 -7.51 -7.39
N LYS A 29 -34.19 -6.32 -7.90
CA LYS A 29 -33.63 -5.80 -9.15
C LYS A 29 -32.31 -5.08 -8.85
N LEU A 30 -31.46 -4.98 -9.86
CA LEU A 30 -30.26 -4.15 -9.83
C LEU A 30 -30.51 -2.90 -10.67
N PRO A 31 -29.98 -1.72 -10.28
CA PRO A 31 -30.06 -0.51 -11.10
C PRO A 31 -29.19 -0.67 -12.34
N ARG A 32 -29.47 0.12 -13.38
CA ARG A 32 -28.55 0.22 -14.51
C ARG A 32 -27.28 0.94 -14.11
N MET A 33 -26.19 0.64 -14.82
CA MET A 33 -24.86 1.18 -14.56
C MET A 33 -24.41 2.08 -15.70
N VAL A 34 -23.52 3.01 -15.42
CA VAL A 34 -22.79 3.83 -16.39
C VAL A 34 -21.29 3.72 -16.15
N LYS A 35 -20.49 3.80 -17.20
CA LYS A 35 -19.04 3.95 -17.08
C LYS A 35 -18.70 5.40 -16.79
N VAL A 36 -17.79 5.62 -15.86
CA VAL A 36 -17.42 6.93 -15.36
C VAL A 36 -15.91 7.06 -15.32
N ARG A 37 -15.41 8.24 -15.65
CA ARG A 37 -14.01 8.64 -15.46
C ARG A 37 -13.95 9.83 -14.52
N GLN A 38 -13.11 9.78 -13.51
CA GLN A 38 -12.78 10.97 -12.72
C GLN A 38 -11.39 11.49 -13.09
N LYS A 39 -11.24 12.82 -13.05
CA LYS A 39 -10.01 13.52 -13.40
C LYS A 39 -9.32 13.98 -12.12
N PHE A 40 -8.03 13.76 -12.01
CA PHE A 40 -7.22 14.23 -10.89
C PHE A 40 -6.30 15.36 -11.37
N GLU A 41 -6.15 16.38 -10.54
CA GLU A 41 -5.08 17.36 -10.75
C GLU A 41 -3.77 16.73 -10.33
N ALA A 42 -2.84 16.58 -11.26
CA ALA A 42 -1.56 15.95 -11.00
C ALA A 42 -0.48 16.53 -11.89
N GLY A 43 0.64 16.89 -11.30
CA GLY A 43 1.88 17.16 -12.02
C GLY A 43 2.58 15.85 -12.36
N THR A 44 3.42 15.86 -13.41
CA THR A 44 4.24 14.71 -13.81
C THR A 44 5.66 15.17 -14.08
N ILE A 45 6.64 14.46 -13.53
CA ILE A 45 8.06 14.66 -13.82
C ILE A 45 8.46 13.70 -14.95
N ASN A 46 8.73 14.24 -16.14
CA ASN A 46 9.08 13.42 -17.30
C ASN A 46 10.53 12.92 -17.29
N ASN A 47 11.46 13.69 -16.78
CA ASN A 47 12.87 13.33 -16.64
C ASN A 47 13.25 13.23 -15.16
N VAL A 48 12.98 12.08 -14.58
CA VAL A 48 13.18 11.85 -13.14
C VAL A 48 14.65 11.89 -12.72
N GLU A 49 15.58 11.46 -13.61
CA GLU A 49 17.01 11.41 -13.31
C GLU A 49 17.62 12.81 -13.21
N ASP A 50 17.35 13.66 -14.19
CA ASP A 50 17.86 15.05 -14.19
C ASP A 50 17.19 15.85 -13.06
N TYR A 51 15.88 15.67 -12.85
CA TYR A 51 15.17 16.35 -11.77
C TYR A 51 15.75 15.98 -10.40
N LEU A 52 16.02 14.69 -10.17
CA LEU A 52 16.62 14.19 -8.94
C LEU A 52 18.02 14.74 -8.72
N LYS A 53 18.89 14.72 -9.74
CA LYS A 53 20.24 15.30 -9.68
C LYS A 53 20.21 16.79 -9.36
N ASN A 54 19.31 17.53 -10.01
CA ASN A 54 19.13 18.95 -9.76
C ASN A 54 18.61 19.21 -8.34
N SER A 55 17.67 18.41 -7.85
CA SER A 55 17.16 18.51 -6.48
C SER A 55 18.26 18.29 -5.44
N ILE A 56 19.13 17.28 -5.63
CA ILE A 56 20.28 17.04 -4.73
C ILE A 56 21.25 18.22 -4.76
N ASN A 57 21.64 18.67 -5.95
CA ASN A 57 22.63 19.75 -6.10
C ASN A 57 22.12 21.10 -5.56
N SER A 58 20.81 21.35 -5.62
CA SER A 58 20.20 22.61 -5.18
C SER A 58 19.89 22.63 -3.68
N ASN A 59 19.48 21.49 -3.11
CA ASN A 59 18.97 21.46 -1.75
C ASN A 59 20.00 20.96 -0.72
N ILE A 60 21.03 20.23 -1.15
CA ILE A 60 22.07 19.73 -0.26
C ILE A 60 23.30 20.65 -0.34
N ASN A 61 23.75 21.07 0.82
CA ASN A 61 24.91 21.96 0.92
C ASN A 61 26.16 21.35 0.24
N SER A 62 26.88 22.16 -0.53
CA SER A 62 28.08 21.75 -1.26
C SER A 62 29.17 21.18 -0.34
N ASP A 63 29.31 21.70 0.88
CA ASP A 63 30.29 21.18 1.85
C ASP A 63 29.91 19.75 2.28
N THR A 64 28.63 19.48 2.48
CA THR A 64 28.12 18.12 2.74
C THR A 64 28.47 17.20 1.57
N LEU A 65 28.13 17.58 0.32
CA LEU A 65 28.40 16.77 -0.87
C LEU A 65 29.93 16.55 -1.06
N ASN A 66 30.76 17.56 -0.91
CA ASN A 66 32.22 17.46 -1.01
C ASN A 66 32.80 16.54 0.07
N SER A 67 32.22 16.50 1.25
CA SER A 67 32.67 15.66 2.37
C SER A 67 32.52 14.16 2.10
N LEU A 68 31.76 13.76 1.06
CA LEU A 68 31.52 12.34 0.71
C LEU A 68 32.69 11.70 -0.03
N ARG A 69 33.62 12.49 -0.54
CA ARG A 69 34.78 11.98 -1.30
C ARG A 69 35.56 10.93 -0.51
N GLY A 70 35.75 9.77 -1.15
CA GLY A 70 36.45 8.62 -0.58
C GLY A 70 35.63 7.78 0.43
N LYS A 71 34.48 8.29 0.90
CA LYS A 71 33.65 7.66 1.92
C LYS A 71 32.77 6.53 1.35
N SER A 72 32.53 5.53 2.18
CA SER A 72 31.55 4.45 1.94
C SER A 72 30.15 4.96 2.24
N ILE A 73 29.27 4.99 1.24
CA ILE A 73 27.90 5.52 1.37
C ILE A 73 26.86 4.42 1.11
N ALA A 74 26.06 4.13 2.13
CA ALA A 74 24.95 3.19 2.04
C ALA A 74 23.70 3.88 1.49
N VAL A 75 23.08 3.33 0.44
CA VAL A 75 21.84 3.87 -0.15
C VAL A 75 20.70 2.87 0.10
N THR A 76 19.60 3.34 0.71
CA THR A 76 18.47 2.46 1.01
C THR A 76 17.69 2.07 -0.25
N ALA A 77 17.24 0.82 -0.32
CA ALA A 77 16.28 0.35 -1.31
C ALA A 77 15.07 -0.30 -0.61
N GLY A 78 13.89 0.30 -0.78
CA GLY A 78 12.65 -0.13 -0.13
C GLY A 78 11.95 -1.28 -0.85
N SER A 79 10.90 -1.82 -0.22
CA SER A 79 10.09 -2.96 -0.69
C SER A 79 8.83 -2.55 -1.46
N ARG A 80 8.67 -1.32 -1.84
CA ARG A 80 7.52 -0.84 -2.63
C ARG A 80 7.98 -0.41 -4.01
N GLY A 81 7.25 -0.85 -5.03
CA GLY A 81 7.46 -0.34 -6.38
C GLY A 81 7.24 1.16 -6.44
N ILE A 82 8.10 1.84 -7.17
CA ILE A 82 8.01 3.26 -7.49
C ILE A 82 8.18 3.34 -9.01
N PRO A 83 7.37 4.11 -9.75
CA PRO A 83 7.68 4.38 -11.16
C PRO A 83 9.12 4.87 -11.32
N HIS A 84 9.83 4.39 -12.30
CA HIS A 84 11.25 4.73 -12.52
C HIS A 84 12.19 4.40 -11.35
N TYR A 85 11.87 3.35 -10.57
CA TYR A 85 12.61 3.01 -9.35
C TYR A 85 14.10 2.77 -9.61
N LYS A 86 14.41 1.93 -10.59
CA LYS A 86 15.81 1.58 -10.90
C LYS A 86 16.58 2.76 -11.49
N GLU A 87 15.92 3.60 -12.29
CA GLU A 87 16.49 4.80 -12.90
C GLU A 87 16.87 5.82 -11.83
N MET A 88 15.97 6.13 -10.89
CA MET A 88 16.23 7.05 -9.78
C MET A 88 17.33 6.54 -8.85
N LEU A 89 17.29 5.24 -8.49
CA LEU A 89 18.32 4.65 -7.64
C LEU A 89 19.70 4.69 -8.33
N LYS A 90 19.73 4.40 -9.65
CA LYS A 90 20.94 4.53 -10.47
C LYS A 90 21.46 5.98 -10.50
N ALA A 91 20.57 6.96 -10.66
CA ALA A 91 20.94 8.38 -10.68
C ALA A 91 21.57 8.83 -9.33
N ILE A 92 21.04 8.36 -8.19
CA ILE A 92 21.64 8.62 -6.87
C ILE A 92 23.05 8.00 -6.80
N VAL A 93 23.19 6.73 -7.20
CA VAL A 93 24.46 6.01 -7.17
C VAL A 93 25.49 6.68 -8.05
N ASP A 94 25.13 7.06 -9.28
CA ASP A 94 26.05 7.70 -10.22
C ASP A 94 26.50 9.08 -9.73
N LEU A 95 25.56 9.88 -9.20
CA LEU A 95 25.90 11.18 -8.63
C LEU A 95 26.88 11.04 -7.46
N LEU A 96 26.68 10.09 -6.56
CA LEU A 96 27.60 9.82 -5.47
C LEU A 96 28.99 9.40 -5.97
N LYS A 97 29.06 8.60 -7.05
CA LYS A 97 30.34 8.22 -7.71
C LYS A 97 31.01 9.44 -8.34
N GLU A 98 30.26 10.31 -9.01
CA GLU A 98 30.76 11.56 -9.59
C GLU A 98 31.40 12.47 -8.51
N MET A 99 30.86 12.48 -7.30
CA MET A 99 31.40 13.17 -6.12
C MET A 99 32.64 12.45 -5.53
N GLY A 100 32.99 11.28 -6.06
CA GLY A 100 34.12 10.49 -5.59
C GLY A 100 33.87 9.64 -4.35
N ALA A 101 32.58 9.43 -3.97
CA ALA A 101 32.18 8.50 -2.93
C ALA A 101 32.26 7.04 -3.42
N LYS A 102 32.15 6.10 -2.49
CA LYS A 102 32.09 4.65 -2.74
C LYS A 102 30.71 4.13 -2.33
N PRO A 103 29.65 4.39 -3.14
CA PRO A 103 28.32 3.96 -2.78
C PRO A 103 28.13 2.45 -2.89
N PHE A 104 27.23 1.93 -2.09
CA PHE A 104 26.60 0.61 -2.24
C PHE A 104 25.12 0.71 -1.91
N VAL A 105 24.31 -0.19 -2.46
CA VAL A 105 22.89 -0.25 -2.16
C VAL A 105 22.63 -1.37 -1.15
N PHE A 106 21.68 -1.18 -0.26
CA PHE A 106 21.21 -2.25 0.64
C PHE A 106 19.69 -2.27 0.74
N PRO A 107 19.08 -3.47 0.85
CA PRO A 107 17.65 -3.60 1.04
C PRO A 107 17.24 -3.09 2.43
N ALA A 108 16.49 -2.01 2.50
CA ALA A 108 15.90 -1.47 3.71
C ALA A 108 14.40 -1.79 3.72
N MET A 109 14.06 -3.07 3.95
CA MET A 109 12.74 -3.64 3.73
C MET A 109 12.08 -4.24 4.97
N GLY A 110 12.69 -4.09 6.14
CA GLY A 110 12.18 -4.71 7.37
C GLY A 110 12.04 -6.24 7.21
N SER A 111 10.83 -6.75 7.46
CA SER A 111 10.49 -8.18 7.36
C SER A 111 9.98 -8.62 5.97
N HIS A 112 9.96 -7.77 4.96
CA HIS A 112 9.44 -8.12 3.64
C HIS A 112 10.32 -9.14 2.90
N ALA A 113 9.81 -9.68 1.79
CA ALA A 113 10.49 -10.67 0.94
C ALA A 113 10.96 -11.90 1.71
N GLY A 114 10.09 -12.45 2.57
CA GLY A 114 10.34 -13.64 3.37
C GLY A 114 11.34 -13.43 4.52
N ALA A 115 11.70 -12.18 4.84
CA ALA A 115 12.68 -11.83 5.87
C ALA A 115 14.03 -12.57 5.70
N THR A 116 14.48 -12.75 4.47
CA THR A 116 15.77 -13.34 4.12
C THR A 116 16.61 -12.42 3.26
N ALA A 117 17.94 -12.52 3.36
CA ALA A 117 18.85 -11.70 2.55
C ALA A 117 18.67 -11.97 1.05
N GLU A 118 18.54 -13.24 0.69
CA GLU A 118 18.33 -13.70 -0.69
C GLU A 118 16.98 -13.22 -1.23
N GLY A 119 15.90 -13.35 -0.43
CA GLY A 119 14.58 -12.90 -0.82
C GLY A 119 14.52 -11.40 -1.06
N GLN A 120 15.18 -10.59 -0.21
CA GLN A 120 15.25 -9.14 -0.38
C GLN A 120 16.08 -8.75 -1.62
N LYS A 121 17.17 -9.45 -1.90
CA LYS A 121 17.96 -9.21 -3.13
C LYS A 121 17.21 -9.63 -4.39
N GLU A 122 16.51 -10.77 -4.37
CA GLU A 122 15.68 -11.22 -5.50
C GLU A 122 14.49 -10.27 -5.73
N PHE A 123 13.91 -9.70 -4.67
CA PHE A 123 12.89 -8.67 -4.80
C PHE A 123 13.38 -7.47 -5.62
N LEU A 124 14.58 -6.95 -5.31
CA LEU A 124 15.18 -5.85 -6.08
C LEU A 124 15.42 -6.24 -7.54
N LYS A 125 15.90 -7.45 -7.77
CA LYS A 125 16.15 -7.98 -9.12
C LYS A 125 14.86 -8.03 -9.96
N ASN A 126 13.70 -8.31 -9.37
CA ASN A 126 12.40 -8.29 -10.07
C ASN A 126 12.03 -6.89 -10.59
N PHE A 127 12.59 -5.82 -10.00
CA PHE A 127 12.51 -4.45 -10.50
C PHE A 127 13.67 -4.06 -11.44
N GLY A 128 14.52 -5.02 -11.84
CA GLY A 128 15.71 -4.77 -12.66
C GLY A 128 16.86 -4.09 -11.91
N ILE A 129 16.79 -4.02 -10.57
CA ILE A 129 17.82 -3.44 -9.70
C ILE A 129 18.82 -4.54 -9.38
N THR A 130 19.96 -4.55 -10.08
CA THR A 130 21.05 -5.54 -9.94
C THR A 130 22.39 -4.83 -9.72
N ASP A 131 23.38 -5.58 -9.22
CA ASP A 131 24.75 -5.09 -9.06
C ASP A 131 25.31 -4.58 -10.40
N ASP A 132 25.05 -5.31 -11.50
CA ASP A 132 25.52 -4.94 -12.84
C ASP A 132 24.85 -3.66 -13.36
N TYR A 133 23.52 -3.53 -13.19
CA TYR A 133 22.78 -2.33 -13.60
C TYR A 133 23.24 -1.10 -12.86
N LEU A 134 23.38 -1.20 -11.53
CA LEU A 134 23.79 -0.09 -10.68
C LEU A 134 25.28 0.25 -10.85
N GLY A 135 26.12 -0.73 -11.18
CA GLY A 135 27.58 -0.60 -11.22
C GLY A 135 28.20 -0.44 -9.84
N VAL A 136 27.49 -0.92 -8.79
CA VAL A 136 27.91 -0.97 -7.39
C VAL A 136 27.30 -2.20 -6.72
N PRO A 137 27.91 -2.72 -5.62
CA PRO A 137 27.37 -3.90 -4.95
C PRO A 137 26.02 -3.63 -4.25
N ILE A 138 25.13 -4.62 -4.29
CA ILE A 138 23.95 -4.70 -3.43
C ILE A 138 24.31 -5.60 -2.25
N LYS A 139 24.53 -4.98 -1.09
CA LYS A 139 24.86 -5.69 0.15
C LYS A 139 23.57 -6.05 0.89
N SER A 140 23.19 -7.32 0.86
CA SER A 140 21.99 -7.82 1.55
C SER A 140 22.38 -8.73 2.71
N SER A 141 21.88 -8.42 3.91
CA SER A 141 21.99 -9.21 5.13
C SER A 141 20.73 -9.03 5.98
N MET A 142 20.47 -9.97 6.87
CA MET A 142 19.47 -9.79 7.94
C MET A 142 20.13 -9.45 9.27
N ASP A 143 21.47 -9.39 9.33
CA ASP A 143 22.21 -9.00 10.53
C ASP A 143 21.96 -7.53 10.87
N VAL A 144 21.78 -7.26 12.15
CA VAL A 144 21.59 -5.92 12.69
C VAL A 144 22.56 -5.63 13.82
N VAL A 145 22.81 -4.34 14.04
CA VAL A 145 23.59 -3.82 15.16
C VAL A 145 22.67 -2.97 16.02
N LYS A 146 22.71 -3.16 17.34
CA LYS A 146 22.05 -2.24 18.27
C LYS A 146 22.82 -0.92 18.26
N ILE A 147 22.15 0.17 17.89
CA ILE A 147 22.74 1.52 17.78
C ILE A 147 22.38 2.42 18.97
N GLY A 148 21.46 2.00 19.82
CA GLY A 148 21.05 2.76 21.00
C GLY A 148 19.72 2.28 21.55
N GLU A 149 19.15 3.09 22.43
CA GLU A 149 17.83 2.90 23.03
C GLU A 149 17.04 4.20 22.95
N THR A 150 15.71 4.10 22.77
CA THR A 150 14.81 5.26 22.87
C THR A 150 14.72 5.72 24.33
N VAL A 151 14.15 6.92 24.53
CA VAL A 151 13.92 7.46 25.91
C VAL A 151 13.02 6.56 26.77
N ASP A 152 12.23 5.70 26.13
CA ASP A 152 11.35 4.72 26.81
C ASP A 152 12.05 3.35 26.99
N GLY A 153 13.36 3.24 26.72
CA GLY A 153 14.15 2.02 26.93
C GLY A 153 13.94 0.95 25.85
N ILE A 154 13.49 1.33 24.66
CA ILE A 154 13.30 0.41 23.54
C ILE A 154 14.57 0.37 22.71
N ASP A 155 15.08 -0.83 22.49
CA ASP A 155 16.27 -1.08 21.69
C ASP A 155 16.06 -0.68 20.22
N VAL A 156 17.02 0.03 19.65
CA VAL A 156 17.03 0.45 18.25
C VAL A 156 18.13 -0.28 17.49
N TYR A 157 17.73 -0.87 16.37
CA TYR A 157 18.61 -1.70 15.54
C TYR A 157 18.75 -1.15 14.13
N CYS A 158 19.95 -1.20 13.58
CA CYS A 158 20.27 -0.79 12.21
C CYS A 158 20.87 -1.97 11.43
N ASP A 159 20.60 -2.04 10.13
CA ASP A 159 21.30 -2.93 9.20
C ASP A 159 22.82 -2.82 9.40
N LYS A 160 23.48 -3.97 9.47
CA LYS A 160 24.92 -4.05 9.75
C LYS A 160 25.76 -3.23 8.76
N TYR A 161 25.49 -3.37 7.47
CA TYR A 161 26.28 -2.66 6.45
C TYR A 161 26.01 -1.16 6.46
N ALA A 162 24.79 -0.75 6.78
CA ALA A 162 24.45 0.65 6.92
C ALA A 162 25.10 1.27 8.17
N ALA A 163 25.13 0.54 9.28
CA ALA A 163 25.80 0.99 10.52
C ALA A 163 27.33 1.09 10.38
N GLU A 164 27.94 0.27 9.52
CA GLU A 164 29.38 0.28 9.23
C GLU A 164 29.78 1.33 8.16
N ALA A 165 28.82 1.96 7.48
CA ALA A 165 29.10 2.93 6.43
C ALA A 165 29.50 4.29 7.00
N ASP A 166 30.32 5.05 6.26
CA ASP A 166 30.69 6.43 6.62
C ASP A 166 29.51 7.40 6.50
N GLY A 167 28.46 7.03 5.75
CA GLY A 167 27.25 7.80 5.60
C GLY A 167 26.12 7.00 4.97
N ILE A 168 24.89 7.46 5.20
CA ILE A 168 23.65 6.82 4.73
C ILE A 168 22.84 7.84 3.94
N VAL A 169 22.36 7.45 2.76
CA VAL A 169 21.38 8.19 1.96
C VAL A 169 20.05 7.42 2.02
N ILE A 170 19.00 8.10 2.49
CA ILE A 170 17.67 7.55 2.55
C ILE A 170 16.93 7.86 1.25
N PHE A 171 16.43 6.85 0.56
CA PHE A 171 15.59 7.01 -0.63
C PHE A 171 14.29 6.26 -0.43
N HIS A 172 13.15 6.97 -0.45
CA HIS A 172 11.85 6.35 -0.23
C HIS A 172 10.68 7.14 -0.82
N LYS A 173 9.60 6.39 -1.14
CA LYS A 173 8.29 6.94 -1.49
C LYS A 173 7.55 7.41 -0.23
N ILE A 174 7.04 8.62 -0.27
CA ILE A 174 6.21 9.19 0.79
C ILE A 174 4.74 9.04 0.38
N LYS A 175 3.93 8.43 1.26
CA LYS A 175 2.52 8.18 1.01
C LYS A 175 1.73 8.01 2.30
N PRO A 176 0.38 8.16 2.27
CA PRO A 176 -0.47 7.80 3.40
C PRO A 176 -0.29 6.35 3.83
N HIS A 177 -0.31 6.12 5.14
CA HIS A 177 -0.25 4.77 5.71
C HIS A 177 -1.64 4.12 5.75
N THR A 178 -1.66 2.78 5.76
CA THR A 178 -2.90 2.00 5.71
C THR A 178 -3.41 1.57 7.09
N HIS A 179 -2.69 1.84 8.19
CA HIS A 179 -3.11 1.43 9.53
C HIS A 179 -3.23 2.58 10.53
N PHE A 180 -2.63 3.73 10.26
CA PHE A 180 -2.72 4.90 11.13
C PHE A 180 -2.63 6.21 10.34
N LYS A 181 -3.11 7.29 10.95
CA LYS A 181 -3.09 8.66 10.43
C LYS A 181 -2.44 9.58 11.42
N ASP A 182 -1.38 10.27 10.96
CA ASP A 182 -0.65 11.25 11.75
C ASP A 182 0.10 12.25 10.85
N ILE A 183 0.96 13.10 11.45
CA ILE A 183 1.84 14.03 10.75
C ILE A 183 2.97 13.32 9.99
N HIS A 184 3.42 12.17 10.48
CA HIS A 184 4.35 11.25 9.80
C HIS A 184 3.66 9.90 9.65
N GLU A 185 3.67 9.35 8.44
CA GLU A 185 3.06 8.05 8.14
C GLU A 185 4.05 7.13 7.41
N SER A 186 3.78 6.80 6.13
CA SER A 186 4.68 5.99 5.33
C SER A 186 5.62 6.90 4.53
N GLY A 187 6.79 7.18 5.07
CA GLY A 187 7.78 8.09 4.51
C GLY A 187 9.19 7.75 4.98
N LEU A 188 10.01 8.77 5.09
CA LEU A 188 11.41 8.65 5.43
C LEU A 188 11.62 8.10 6.84
N LEU A 189 10.80 8.55 7.82
CA LEU A 189 10.87 8.03 9.18
C LEU A 189 10.64 6.53 9.23
N LYS A 190 9.61 6.05 8.53
CA LYS A 190 9.30 4.62 8.48
C LYS A 190 10.41 3.81 7.81
N MET A 191 11.05 4.37 6.78
CA MET A 191 12.22 3.74 6.15
C MET A 191 13.34 3.53 7.15
N ILE A 192 13.62 4.53 7.98
CA ILE A 192 14.64 4.46 9.02
C ILE A 192 14.25 3.42 10.09
N CYS A 193 13.10 3.61 10.74
CA CYS A 193 12.71 2.80 11.91
C CYS A 193 12.48 1.32 11.58
N ILE A 194 11.83 1.04 10.45
CA ILE A 194 11.37 -0.30 10.09
C ILE A 194 12.22 -0.88 8.96
N GLY A 195 12.45 -0.09 7.90
CA GLY A 195 13.21 -0.56 6.74
C GLY A 195 14.63 -0.96 7.10
N MET A 196 15.37 -0.03 7.71
CA MET A 196 16.77 -0.23 8.10
C MET A 196 16.93 -1.14 9.33
N GLY A 197 15.91 -1.23 10.21
CA GLY A 197 15.89 -2.15 11.35
C GLY A 197 15.82 -3.62 10.97
N LYS A 198 15.62 -3.96 9.68
CA LYS A 198 15.45 -5.32 9.17
C LYS A 198 14.30 -6.05 9.89
N HIS A 199 14.27 -7.37 9.83
CA HIS A 199 13.21 -8.14 10.50
C HIS A 199 13.21 -7.95 12.02
N TYR A 200 14.38 -7.97 12.63
CA TYR A 200 14.51 -7.90 14.08
C TYR A 200 14.04 -6.54 14.63
N GLY A 201 14.57 -5.44 14.11
CA GLY A 201 14.15 -4.09 14.50
C GLY A 201 12.69 -3.79 14.15
N ALA A 202 12.19 -4.25 13.00
CA ALA A 202 10.79 -4.11 12.62
C ALA A 202 9.86 -4.83 13.63
N THR A 203 10.21 -6.03 14.07
CA THR A 203 9.43 -6.78 15.07
C THR A 203 9.41 -6.05 16.42
N THR A 204 10.57 -5.61 16.91
CA THR A 204 10.70 -4.83 18.14
C THR A 204 9.85 -3.56 18.09
N PHE A 205 9.86 -2.87 16.95
CA PHE A 205 9.09 -1.67 16.74
C PHE A 205 7.57 -1.94 16.71
N HIS A 206 7.10 -2.94 15.96
CA HIS A 206 5.67 -3.26 15.83
C HIS A 206 5.02 -3.77 17.12
N MET A 207 5.80 -4.32 18.06
CA MET A 207 5.29 -4.71 19.38
C MET A 207 4.72 -3.54 20.21
N GLN A 208 5.01 -2.29 19.84
CA GLN A 208 4.47 -1.09 20.49
C GLN A 208 3.03 -0.76 20.07
N GLY A 209 2.48 -1.44 19.07
CA GLY A 209 1.14 -1.19 18.54
C GLY A 209 1.06 0.07 17.66
N PHE A 210 -0.16 0.43 17.20
CA PHE A 210 -0.37 1.57 16.31
C PHE A 210 -0.93 2.84 17.01
N ASP A 211 -1.21 2.78 18.31
CA ASP A 211 -1.83 3.91 19.01
C ASP A 211 -0.89 5.14 19.09
N ASN A 212 0.39 4.89 19.33
CA ASN A 212 1.44 5.93 19.41
C ASN A 212 2.51 5.75 18.33
N PHE A 213 2.15 5.19 17.17
CA PHE A 213 3.11 4.76 16.16
C PHE A 213 3.99 5.91 15.63
N CYS A 214 3.39 7.08 15.40
CA CYS A 214 4.13 8.26 14.94
C CYS A 214 5.14 8.74 16.00
N GLU A 215 4.74 8.84 17.26
CA GLU A 215 5.63 9.22 18.37
C GLU A 215 6.79 8.22 18.51
N SER A 216 6.49 6.93 18.42
CA SER A 216 7.51 5.88 18.46
C SER A 216 8.48 5.96 17.29
N MET A 217 8.00 6.33 16.07
CA MET A 217 8.87 6.58 14.92
C MET A 217 9.82 7.75 15.18
N ILE A 218 9.33 8.86 15.72
CA ILE A 218 10.15 10.04 16.04
C ILE A 218 11.24 9.65 17.03
N LYS A 219 10.89 9.03 18.17
CA LYS A 219 11.85 8.58 19.18
C LYS A 219 12.93 7.64 18.60
N THR A 220 12.52 6.73 17.73
CA THR A 220 13.45 5.80 17.07
C THR A 220 14.35 6.53 16.07
N CYS A 221 13.81 7.46 15.28
CA CYS A 221 14.60 8.28 14.36
C CYS A 221 15.61 9.15 15.08
N ASP A 222 15.27 9.71 16.26
CA ASP A 222 16.21 10.49 17.06
C ASP A 222 17.43 9.66 17.46
N VAL A 223 17.25 8.38 17.79
CA VAL A 223 18.37 7.46 18.06
C VAL A 223 19.21 7.22 16.81
N PHE A 224 18.59 7.04 15.65
CA PHE A 224 19.31 6.90 14.38
C PHE A 224 20.11 8.15 14.04
N LEU A 225 19.52 9.34 14.14
CA LEU A 225 20.16 10.62 13.84
C LEU A 225 21.34 10.92 14.77
N ALA A 226 21.25 10.46 16.04
CA ALA A 226 22.31 10.64 17.03
C ALA A 226 23.46 9.64 16.87
N ASN A 227 23.21 8.42 16.35
CA ASN A 227 24.18 7.32 16.37
C ASN A 227 24.60 6.81 14.98
N THR A 228 24.04 7.38 13.90
CA THR A 228 24.43 7.08 12.52
C THR A 228 24.62 8.39 11.74
N ASN A 229 25.35 8.34 10.62
CA ASN A 229 25.55 9.50 9.77
C ASN A 229 24.57 9.48 8.60
N ILE A 230 23.32 9.90 8.79
CA ILE A 230 22.38 10.16 7.68
C ILE A 230 22.80 11.47 7.01
N VAL A 231 23.28 11.39 5.77
CA VAL A 231 23.85 12.53 5.04
C VAL A 231 22.76 13.43 4.45
N PHE A 232 21.81 12.81 3.76
CA PHE A 232 20.60 13.43 3.24
C PHE A 232 19.57 12.36 2.91
N SER A 233 18.36 12.81 2.61
CA SER A 233 17.27 11.93 2.19
C SER A 233 16.71 12.37 0.84
N VAL A 234 16.06 11.46 0.11
CA VAL A 234 15.30 11.74 -1.10
C VAL A 234 13.89 11.18 -0.91
N GLY A 235 12.92 12.08 -0.84
CA GLY A 235 11.50 11.77 -0.80
C GLY A 235 10.89 11.84 -2.20
N VAL A 236 9.99 10.89 -2.51
CA VAL A 236 9.30 10.80 -3.80
C VAL A 236 7.80 10.71 -3.58
N ILE A 237 7.01 11.47 -4.34
CA ILE A 237 5.56 11.39 -4.37
C ILE A 237 5.12 10.82 -5.71
N GLN A 238 4.16 9.92 -5.66
CA GLN A 238 3.44 9.36 -6.78
C GLN A 238 2.00 9.87 -6.76
N ASN A 239 1.53 10.36 -7.90
CA ASN A 239 0.20 10.92 -8.06
C ASN A 239 -0.89 9.85 -8.30
N ALA A 240 -2.14 10.31 -8.50
CA ALA A 240 -3.31 9.46 -8.75
C ALA A 240 -3.28 8.69 -10.09
N TYR A 241 -2.35 9.01 -11.00
CA TYR A 241 -2.14 8.30 -12.27
C TYR A 241 -0.93 7.38 -12.24
N ASP A 242 -0.43 7.06 -11.05
CA ASP A 242 0.78 6.25 -10.84
C ASP A 242 2.06 6.84 -11.46
N GLU A 243 2.13 8.16 -11.64
CA GLU A 243 3.29 8.88 -12.15
C GLU A 243 4.03 9.61 -11.04
N ILE A 244 5.30 9.89 -11.24
CA ILE A 244 6.10 10.69 -10.29
C ILE A 244 5.73 12.16 -10.43
N SER A 245 5.21 12.76 -9.38
CA SER A 245 4.85 14.19 -9.31
C SER A 245 5.87 15.03 -8.58
N GLU A 246 6.62 14.46 -7.63
CA GLU A 246 7.62 15.19 -6.86
C GLU A 246 8.81 14.32 -6.47
N ILE A 247 10.00 14.92 -6.52
CA ILE A 247 11.26 14.36 -6.03
C ILE A 247 11.96 15.48 -5.25
N GLU A 248 12.14 15.31 -3.95
CA GLU A 248 12.82 16.31 -3.12
C GLU A 248 14.00 15.69 -2.37
N ALA A 249 15.18 16.26 -2.56
CA ALA A 249 16.34 15.98 -1.73
C ALA A 249 16.25 16.83 -0.46
N ILE A 250 16.45 16.22 0.69
CA ILE A 250 16.14 16.76 2.00
C ILE A 250 17.41 16.71 2.87
N PRO A 251 17.92 17.86 3.30
CA PRO A 251 19.04 17.90 4.25
C PRO A 251 18.58 17.39 5.62
N THR A 252 19.50 16.80 6.36
CA THR A 252 19.19 16.07 7.61
C THR A 252 18.58 16.98 8.69
N ASP A 253 18.96 18.25 8.74
CA ASP A 253 18.40 19.24 9.67
C ASP A 253 16.94 19.62 9.39
N LYS A 254 16.42 19.32 8.18
CA LYS A 254 15.01 19.54 7.78
C LYS A 254 14.22 18.25 7.63
N PHE A 255 14.73 17.14 8.12
CA PHE A 255 14.20 15.81 7.89
C PHE A 255 12.72 15.67 8.32
N TYR A 256 12.36 16.03 9.55
CA TYR A 256 11.00 15.92 10.07
C TYR A 256 10.02 16.88 9.37
N GLU A 257 10.44 18.14 9.22
CA GLU A 257 9.61 19.16 8.57
C GLU A 257 9.24 18.75 7.16
N LYS A 258 10.23 18.32 6.38
CA LYS A 258 10.05 17.96 4.97
C LYS A 258 9.29 16.66 4.75
N ASP A 259 9.48 15.65 5.61
CA ASP A 259 8.68 14.43 5.54
C ASP A 259 7.19 14.72 5.78
N ALA A 260 6.85 15.60 6.74
CA ALA A 260 5.48 16.01 7.02
C ALA A 260 4.86 16.84 5.88
N GLU A 261 5.63 17.79 5.29
CA GLU A 261 5.20 18.58 4.14
C GLU A 261 4.89 17.69 2.93
N LEU A 262 5.82 16.80 2.58
CA LEU A 262 5.68 15.87 1.46
C LEU A 262 4.53 14.90 1.68
N LEU A 263 4.32 14.41 2.91
CA LEU A 263 3.16 13.59 3.23
C LEU A 263 1.85 14.35 3.03
N THR A 264 1.81 15.63 3.39
CA THR A 264 0.62 16.47 3.18
C THR A 264 0.30 16.60 1.69
N ARG A 265 1.31 16.77 0.83
CA ARG A 265 1.17 16.78 -0.63
C ARG A 265 0.74 15.42 -1.16
N ALA A 266 1.39 14.34 -0.74
CA ALA A 266 1.03 12.98 -1.13
C ALA A 266 -0.43 12.62 -0.78
N LYS A 267 -0.95 13.11 0.35
CA LYS A 267 -2.36 12.97 0.72
C LYS A 267 -3.31 13.68 -0.24
N LYS A 268 -2.91 14.80 -0.84
CA LYS A 268 -3.72 15.56 -1.82
C LYS A 268 -3.70 14.91 -3.20
N GLU A 269 -2.56 14.35 -3.59
CA GLU A 269 -2.34 13.77 -4.92
C GLU A 269 -2.77 12.30 -5.04
N MET A 270 -3.07 11.65 -3.92
CA MET A 270 -3.58 10.29 -3.90
C MET A 270 -4.95 10.19 -4.58
N ALA A 271 -5.14 9.16 -5.40
CA ALA A 271 -6.45 8.85 -5.98
C ALA A 271 -7.50 8.65 -4.88
N ARG A 272 -8.68 9.27 -5.07
CA ARG A 272 -9.83 9.18 -4.16
C ARG A 272 -11.13 9.31 -4.94
N PHE A 273 -12.22 8.81 -4.37
CA PHE A 273 -13.55 9.17 -4.88
C PHE A 273 -13.81 10.66 -4.69
N LYS A 274 -14.33 11.31 -5.73
CA LYS A 274 -14.68 12.74 -5.74
C LYS A 274 -16.14 13.01 -5.31
N PHE A 275 -16.77 12.04 -4.67
CA PHE A 275 -18.12 12.08 -4.12
C PHE A 275 -18.18 11.29 -2.80
N ASN A 276 -19.23 11.52 -1.99
CA ASN A 276 -19.18 11.13 -0.57
C ASN A 276 -20.09 9.97 -0.18
N ASP A 277 -21.16 9.68 -0.92
CA ASP A 277 -22.13 8.67 -0.53
C ASP A 277 -22.12 7.48 -1.48
N ILE A 278 -21.87 6.30 -0.94
CA ILE A 278 -21.87 5.01 -1.65
C ILE A 278 -22.69 4.02 -0.83
N ASP A 279 -23.84 3.57 -1.35
CA ASP A 279 -24.63 2.56 -0.67
C ASP A 279 -23.98 1.18 -0.76
N VAL A 280 -23.42 0.84 -1.93
CA VAL A 280 -22.72 -0.42 -2.18
C VAL A 280 -21.44 -0.14 -2.98
N LEU A 281 -20.30 -0.44 -2.42
CA LEU A 281 -19.01 -0.49 -3.12
C LEU A 281 -18.68 -1.94 -3.47
N ILE A 282 -18.54 -2.22 -4.76
CA ILE A 282 -18.10 -3.52 -5.28
C ILE A 282 -16.63 -3.38 -5.68
N ILE A 283 -15.78 -4.24 -5.16
CA ILE A 283 -14.36 -4.32 -5.48
C ILE A 283 -14.14 -5.66 -6.17
N ASP A 284 -13.75 -5.63 -7.44
CA ASP A 284 -13.59 -6.85 -8.25
C ASP A 284 -12.49 -7.75 -7.70
N GLU A 285 -11.38 -7.15 -7.24
CA GLU A 285 -10.25 -7.90 -6.70
C GLU A 285 -9.53 -7.20 -5.56
N ILE A 286 -9.06 -7.97 -4.59
CA ILE A 286 -8.12 -7.50 -3.57
C ILE A 286 -6.80 -8.23 -3.68
N GLY A 287 -5.71 -7.63 -3.17
CA GLY A 287 -4.40 -8.27 -3.21
C GLY A 287 -3.33 -7.54 -2.40
N LYS A 288 -2.30 -8.30 -2.01
CA LYS A 288 -1.15 -7.74 -1.26
C LYS A 288 -0.32 -6.77 -2.10
N GLU A 289 -0.29 -6.94 -3.41
CA GLU A 289 0.35 -6.03 -4.37
C GLU A 289 -0.46 -4.75 -4.57
N ILE A 290 -1.78 -4.83 -4.42
CA ILE A 290 -2.68 -3.67 -4.45
C ILE A 290 -2.49 -2.84 -3.17
N CYS A 291 -2.67 -3.50 -2.03
CA CYS A 291 -2.52 -2.89 -0.73
C CYS A 291 -2.06 -3.92 0.30
N GLY A 292 -1.17 -3.55 1.22
CA GLY A 292 -0.73 -4.44 2.29
C GLY A 292 -1.86 -4.97 3.18
N THR A 293 -3.01 -4.28 3.19
CA THR A 293 -4.27 -4.65 3.86
C THR A 293 -5.30 -5.26 2.91
N GLY A 294 -4.88 -5.73 1.72
CA GLY A 294 -5.75 -6.29 0.69
C GLY A 294 -6.43 -5.24 -0.18
N PHE A 295 -7.13 -4.29 0.41
CA PHE A 295 -7.67 -3.07 -0.20
C PHE A 295 -7.40 -1.86 0.72
N ASP A 296 -7.39 -0.65 0.17
CA ASP A 296 -6.86 0.51 0.88
C ASP A 296 -7.89 1.18 1.80
N PRO A 297 -7.65 1.21 3.14
CA PRO A 297 -8.47 1.93 4.10
C PRO A 297 -8.58 3.44 3.83
N ASN A 298 -7.61 4.04 3.15
CA ASN A 298 -7.67 5.46 2.75
C ASN A 298 -8.79 5.74 1.74
N ILE A 299 -9.21 4.71 0.99
CA ILE A 299 -10.27 4.78 0.00
C ILE A 299 -11.62 4.36 0.59
N THR A 300 -11.60 3.35 1.47
CA THR A 300 -12.84 2.72 1.95
C THR A 300 -13.28 3.20 3.33
N GLY A 301 -12.40 3.82 4.10
CA GLY A 301 -12.68 4.21 5.49
C GLY A 301 -12.79 3.02 6.46
N ARG A 302 -12.55 1.79 5.98
CA ARG A 302 -12.69 0.56 6.76
C ARG A 302 -11.34 0.07 7.26
N ILE A 303 -11.21 -0.04 8.58
CA ILE A 303 -9.99 -0.50 9.25
C ILE A 303 -10.33 -1.13 10.60
N GLU A 304 -9.58 -2.19 10.97
CA GLU A 304 -9.74 -2.87 12.24
C GLU A 304 -9.12 -2.14 13.44
N VAL A 305 -8.12 -1.26 13.22
CA VAL A 305 -7.47 -0.51 14.30
C VAL A 305 -8.44 0.49 14.91
N ILE A 306 -9.01 0.15 16.07
CA ILE A 306 -10.14 0.85 16.69
C ILE A 306 -9.83 2.34 16.90
N SER A 307 -8.65 2.65 17.43
CA SER A 307 -8.22 4.05 17.69
C SER A 307 -8.08 4.91 16.42
N GLN A 308 -8.01 4.28 15.25
CA GLN A 308 -7.82 4.95 13.98
C GLN A 308 -9.10 5.02 13.12
N GLN A 309 -10.15 4.29 13.47
CA GLN A 309 -11.36 4.16 12.65
C GLN A 309 -11.96 5.52 12.29
N GLU A 310 -12.09 6.42 13.25
CA GLU A 310 -12.68 7.74 13.00
C GLU A 310 -11.83 8.57 12.01
N LYS A 311 -10.52 8.55 12.16
CA LYS A 311 -9.60 9.27 11.25
C LYS A 311 -9.72 8.77 9.80
N PHE A 312 -9.89 7.47 9.59
CA PHE A 312 -10.08 6.91 8.25
C PHE A 312 -11.47 7.19 7.69
N ARG A 313 -12.53 7.16 8.52
CA ARG A 313 -13.89 7.53 8.09
C ARG A 313 -14.00 8.97 7.63
N GLN A 314 -13.25 9.89 8.24
CA GLN A 314 -13.27 11.31 7.88
C GLN A 314 -12.64 11.62 6.52
N ILE A 315 -11.82 10.73 5.98
CA ILE A 315 -11.10 10.94 4.73
C ILE A 315 -11.62 10.10 3.55
N ALA A 316 -12.54 9.19 3.80
CA ALA A 316 -13.15 8.31 2.81
C ALA A 316 -14.64 8.64 2.64
N PRO A 317 -15.28 8.21 1.54
CA PRO A 317 -16.73 8.28 1.39
C PRO A 317 -17.48 7.53 2.49
N ASN A 318 -18.74 7.90 2.71
CA ASN A 318 -19.66 7.13 3.55
C ASN A 318 -20.14 5.89 2.80
N ILE A 319 -19.48 4.74 3.02
CA ILE A 319 -19.76 3.47 2.34
C ILE A 319 -20.57 2.58 3.26
N LYS A 320 -21.82 2.25 2.89
CA LYS A 320 -22.69 1.40 3.71
C LYS A 320 -22.29 -0.07 3.63
N LYS A 321 -22.05 -0.60 2.41
CA LYS A 321 -21.69 -1.99 2.17
C LYS A 321 -20.52 -2.13 1.24
N ILE A 322 -19.60 -3.06 1.54
CA ILE A 322 -18.48 -3.44 0.67
C ILE A 322 -18.63 -4.90 0.27
N VAL A 323 -18.56 -5.16 -1.03
CA VAL A 323 -18.59 -6.50 -1.64
C VAL A 323 -17.24 -6.77 -2.29
N LEU A 324 -16.60 -7.89 -1.97
CA LEU A 324 -15.37 -8.34 -2.63
C LEU A 324 -15.68 -9.54 -3.53
N LEU A 325 -15.20 -9.50 -4.78
CA LEU A 325 -15.52 -10.54 -5.75
C LEU A 325 -14.40 -11.56 -5.94
N ASP A 326 -13.13 -11.15 -5.90
CA ASP A 326 -12.01 -12.07 -6.12
C ASP A 326 -10.74 -11.63 -5.36
N ILE A 327 -9.75 -12.54 -5.34
CA ILE A 327 -8.39 -12.32 -4.84
C ILE A 327 -7.46 -12.43 -6.05
N THR A 328 -6.51 -11.50 -6.19
CA THR A 328 -5.53 -11.54 -7.26
C THR A 328 -4.64 -12.79 -7.20
N ASP A 329 -4.19 -13.27 -8.34
CA ASP A 329 -3.31 -14.44 -8.41
C ASP A 329 -1.94 -14.21 -7.74
N PRO A 330 -1.30 -13.02 -7.88
CA PRO A 330 -0.05 -12.72 -7.16
C PRO A 330 -0.16 -12.76 -5.63
N SER A 331 -1.35 -12.64 -5.07
CA SER A 331 -1.58 -12.77 -3.62
C SER A 331 -1.59 -14.22 -3.13
N HIS A 332 -1.61 -15.21 -4.04
CA HIS A 332 -1.60 -16.65 -3.70
C HIS A 332 -2.65 -17.03 -2.65
N GLY A 333 -3.85 -16.45 -2.73
CA GLY A 333 -4.95 -16.70 -1.80
C GLY A 333 -4.84 -15.98 -0.44
N ASN A 334 -3.81 -15.14 -0.23
CA ASN A 334 -3.74 -14.30 0.98
C ASN A 334 -4.81 -13.22 0.93
N ALA A 335 -5.86 -13.38 1.71
CA ALA A 335 -7.05 -12.55 1.77
C ALA A 335 -7.07 -11.58 2.96
N VAL A 336 -5.91 -11.16 3.46
CA VAL A 336 -5.84 -10.16 4.53
C VAL A 336 -6.63 -8.91 4.15
N GLY A 337 -7.45 -8.43 5.08
CA GLY A 337 -8.37 -7.31 4.89
C GLY A 337 -9.80 -7.73 4.56
N MET A 338 -10.06 -8.99 4.18
CA MET A 338 -11.42 -9.44 3.89
C MET A 338 -12.39 -9.19 5.05
N GLY A 339 -11.93 -9.22 6.30
CA GLY A 339 -12.74 -8.97 7.50
C GLY A 339 -13.24 -7.52 7.65
N GLU A 340 -12.80 -6.61 6.80
CA GLU A 340 -13.30 -5.24 6.73
C GLU A 340 -14.41 -5.05 5.66
N ALA A 341 -14.67 -6.07 4.85
CA ALA A 341 -15.82 -6.12 3.95
C ALA A 341 -17.07 -6.65 4.65
N ASP A 342 -18.25 -6.39 4.06
CA ASP A 342 -19.52 -6.90 4.55
C ASP A 342 -19.85 -8.26 3.92
N ILE A 343 -19.52 -8.44 2.63
CA ILE A 343 -19.90 -9.59 1.83
C ILE A 343 -18.74 -9.95 0.88
N VAL A 344 -18.57 -11.24 0.64
CA VAL A 344 -17.66 -11.73 -0.40
C VAL A 344 -18.42 -12.66 -1.37
N SER A 345 -17.86 -12.89 -2.56
CA SER A 345 -18.41 -13.87 -3.50
C SER A 345 -18.05 -15.31 -3.12
N TYR A 346 -18.77 -16.29 -3.68
CA TYR A 346 -18.46 -17.71 -3.51
C TYR A 346 -17.04 -18.05 -3.99
N ARG A 347 -16.65 -17.53 -5.16
CA ARG A 347 -15.31 -17.76 -5.71
C ARG A 347 -14.23 -17.13 -4.83
N PHE A 348 -14.45 -15.93 -4.30
CA PHE A 348 -13.55 -15.31 -3.33
C PHE A 348 -13.34 -16.22 -2.13
N ALA A 349 -14.44 -16.62 -1.47
CA ALA A 349 -14.39 -17.42 -0.26
C ALA A 349 -13.66 -18.76 -0.43
N ASN A 350 -13.78 -19.39 -1.61
CA ASN A 350 -13.09 -20.63 -1.94
C ASN A 350 -11.64 -20.45 -2.43
N LYS A 351 -11.22 -19.23 -2.78
CA LYS A 351 -9.85 -18.90 -3.18
C LYS A 351 -8.95 -18.55 -1.98
N VAL A 352 -9.53 -18.36 -0.78
CA VAL A 352 -8.79 -18.00 0.43
C VAL A 352 -7.85 -19.10 0.86
N ASP A 353 -6.55 -18.81 0.92
CA ASP A 353 -5.57 -19.60 1.66
C ASP A 353 -5.55 -19.14 3.13
N PHE A 354 -6.25 -19.88 3.98
CA PHE A 354 -6.32 -19.55 5.40
C PHE A 354 -4.97 -19.65 6.11
N SER A 355 -4.08 -20.55 5.68
CA SER A 355 -2.76 -20.68 6.30
C SER A 355 -1.91 -19.42 6.05
N SER A 356 -1.85 -18.96 4.81
CA SER A 356 -1.16 -17.73 4.44
C SER A 356 -1.79 -16.50 5.10
N THR A 357 -3.14 -16.41 5.06
CA THR A 357 -3.90 -15.30 5.64
C THR A 357 -3.72 -15.22 7.15
N PHE A 358 -3.86 -16.35 7.88
CA PHE A 358 -3.71 -16.37 9.34
C PHE A 358 -2.28 -16.11 9.78
N THR A 359 -1.28 -16.68 9.11
CA THR A 359 0.13 -16.36 9.38
C THR A 359 0.36 -14.85 9.32
N ASN A 360 -0.20 -14.18 8.31
CA ASN A 360 -0.03 -12.76 8.14
C ASN A 360 -0.66 -11.94 9.28
N VAL A 361 -1.92 -12.23 9.66
CA VAL A 361 -2.62 -11.45 10.70
C VAL A 361 -2.12 -11.76 12.11
N ILE A 362 -1.65 -12.98 12.37
CA ILE A 362 -0.99 -13.32 13.65
C ILE A 362 0.33 -12.55 13.77
N THR A 363 1.08 -12.43 12.69
CA THR A 363 2.36 -11.70 12.70
C THR A 363 2.17 -10.20 12.94
N ASN A 364 1.09 -9.61 12.44
CA ASN A 364 0.81 -8.19 12.60
C ASN A 364 -0.13 -7.85 13.78
N ASN A 365 -0.62 -8.86 14.50
CA ASN A 365 -1.53 -8.76 15.66
C ASN A 365 -2.94 -8.23 15.34
N TYR A 366 -3.39 -8.25 14.08
CA TYR A 366 -4.71 -7.75 13.65
C TYR A 366 -5.57 -8.88 13.08
N LEU A 367 -6.20 -9.63 13.97
CA LEU A 367 -6.88 -10.89 13.65
C LEU A 367 -8.18 -10.71 12.89
N LYS A 368 -8.90 -9.61 13.12
CA LYS A 368 -10.18 -9.32 12.46
C LYS A 368 -10.04 -9.23 10.94
N ALA A 369 -8.90 -8.73 10.44
CA ALA A 369 -8.63 -8.64 9.01
C ALA A 369 -8.69 -9.98 8.26
N ALA A 370 -8.64 -11.11 8.99
CA ALA A 370 -8.79 -12.46 8.44
C ALA A 370 -10.17 -13.10 8.72
N ALA A 371 -11.12 -12.36 9.30
CA ALA A 371 -12.47 -12.87 9.50
C ALA A 371 -13.18 -13.03 8.15
N LEU A 372 -13.69 -14.24 7.85
CA LEU A 372 -14.45 -14.48 6.64
C LEU A 372 -15.82 -13.79 6.74
N PRO A 373 -16.15 -12.83 5.85
CA PRO A 373 -17.45 -12.21 5.80
C PRO A 373 -18.54 -13.19 5.36
N LEU A 374 -19.81 -12.74 5.39
CA LEU A 374 -20.90 -13.45 4.73
C LEU A 374 -20.57 -13.61 3.24
N TYR A 375 -20.84 -14.79 2.66
CA TYR A 375 -20.66 -14.99 1.22
C TYR A 375 -21.98 -15.33 0.51
N GLY A 376 -22.14 -14.80 -0.71
CA GLY A 376 -23.21 -15.17 -1.63
C GLY A 376 -22.79 -16.38 -2.48
N ASN A 377 -23.77 -17.06 -3.10
CA ASN A 377 -23.50 -18.23 -3.96
C ASN A 377 -22.93 -17.87 -5.34
N SER A 378 -22.93 -16.59 -5.69
CA SER A 378 -22.39 -16.01 -6.93
C SER A 378 -22.13 -14.51 -6.72
N ASP A 379 -21.56 -13.84 -7.71
CA ASP A 379 -21.43 -12.38 -7.68
C ASP A 379 -22.79 -11.71 -7.61
N LEU A 380 -23.76 -12.18 -8.42
CA LEU A 380 -25.13 -11.66 -8.42
C LEU A 380 -25.78 -11.78 -7.04
N ASP A 381 -25.64 -12.94 -6.37
CA ASP A 381 -26.18 -13.13 -5.03
C ASP A 381 -25.53 -12.19 -4.01
N SER A 382 -24.20 -12.04 -4.08
CA SER A 382 -23.46 -11.15 -3.19
C SER A 382 -23.89 -9.69 -3.35
N ILE A 383 -24.10 -9.25 -4.59
CA ILE A 383 -24.58 -7.89 -4.90
C ILE A 383 -26.04 -7.72 -4.44
N LYS A 384 -26.93 -8.69 -4.68
CA LYS A 384 -28.32 -8.65 -4.19
C LYS A 384 -28.40 -8.55 -2.66
N ILE A 385 -27.56 -9.32 -1.95
CA ILE A 385 -27.47 -9.23 -0.49
C ILE A 385 -27.04 -7.83 -0.04
N ALA A 386 -26.05 -7.24 -0.70
CA ALA A 386 -25.59 -5.89 -0.40
C ALA A 386 -26.68 -4.84 -0.65
N VAL A 387 -27.35 -4.92 -1.80
CA VAL A 387 -28.49 -4.04 -2.15
C VAL A 387 -29.58 -4.13 -1.09
N LYS A 388 -30.05 -5.35 -0.74
CA LYS A 388 -31.06 -5.55 0.29
C LYS A 388 -30.65 -4.96 1.63
N THR A 389 -29.42 -5.19 2.03
CA THR A 389 -28.91 -4.79 3.37
C THR A 389 -28.42 -3.35 3.42
N SER A 390 -28.36 -2.65 2.29
CA SER A 390 -28.11 -1.19 2.25
C SER A 390 -29.27 -0.36 2.80
N MET A 391 -30.47 -0.99 2.92
CA MET A 391 -31.73 -0.39 3.39
C MET A 391 -32.28 0.71 2.49
N VAL A 392 -31.78 0.85 1.26
CA VAL A 392 -32.36 1.74 0.23
C VAL A 392 -33.50 1.01 -0.45
N GLN A 393 -34.73 1.52 -0.29
CA GLN A 393 -35.92 0.86 -0.81
C GLN A 393 -36.18 1.16 -2.29
N ASP A 394 -35.83 2.36 -2.72
CA ASP A 394 -36.03 2.80 -4.10
C ASP A 394 -34.79 2.45 -4.91
N ILE A 395 -34.92 1.46 -5.80
CA ILE A 395 -33.79 0.95 -6.59
C ILE A 395 -33.23 2.01 -7.54
N ASP A 396 -34.02 2.99 -7.96
CA ASP A 396 -33.58 4.05 -8.85
C ASP A 396 -32.72 5.09 -8.12
N LYS A 397 -32.65 5.02 -6.80
CA LYS A 397 -31.85 5.93 -5.94
C LYS A 397 -30.64 5.28 -5.32
N ILE A 398 -30.50 3.95 -5.46
CA ILE A 398 -29.37 3.25 -4.84
C ILE A 398 -28.05 3.64 -5.52
N LYS A 399 -27.11 4.09 -4.74
CA LYS A 399 -25.76 4.51 -5.17
C LYS A 399 -24.80 3.34 -5.11
N ILE A 400 -24.62 2.66 -6.24
CA ILE A 400 -23.66 1.56 -6.40
C ILE A 400 -22.44 2.06 -7.15
N VAL A 401 -21.26 1.70 -6.68
CA VAL A 401 -19.97 1.91 -7.37
C VAL A 401 -19.28 0.56 -7.49
N ARG A 402 -18.73 0.27 -8.67
CA ARG A 402 -17.89 -0.89 -8.93
C ARG A 402 -16.54 -0.44 -9.44
N ILE A 403 -15.49 -0.86 -8.76
CA ILE A 403 -14.10 -0.59 -9.11
C ILE A 403 -13.37 -1.91 -9.35
N LYS A 404 -12.34 -1.88 -10.17
CA LYS A 404 -11.45 -3.03 -10.33
C LYS A 404 -10.78 -3.35 -9.00
N ASN A 405 -10.09 -2.38 -8.40
CA ASN A 405 -9.47 -2.45 -7.08
C ASN A 405 -9.19 -1.03 -6.56
N THR A 406 -8.64 -0.89 -5.36
CA THR A 406 -8.42 0.42 -4.73
C THR A 406 -7.20 1.19 -5.24
N LEU A 407 -6.40 0.65 -6.15
CA LEU A 407 -5.38 1.42 -6.88
C LEU A 407 -5.96 2.08 -8.13
N ASP A 408 -6.93 1.42 -8.77
CA ASP A 408 -7.51 1.86 -10.02
C ASP A 408 -8.85 2.55 -9.76
N LEU A 409 -8.80 3.86 -9.56
CA LEU A 409 -9.96 4.72 -9.33
C LEU A 409 -10.18 5.73 -10.47
N PHE A 410 -9.39 5.66 -11.53
CA PHE A 410 -9.50 6.58 -12.65
C PHE A 410 -10.77 6.32 -13.47
N GLU A 411 -11.04 5.07 -13.77
CA GLU A 411 -12.29 4.63 -14.41
C GLU A 411 -13.01 3.61 -13.53
N PHE A 412 -14.34 3.75 -13.44
CA PHE A 412 -15.17 2.85 -12.64
C PHE A 412 -16.60 2.79 -13.21
N GLU A 413 -17.41 1.92 -12.67
CA GLU A 413 -18.84 1.85 -12.98
C GLU A 413 -19.65 2.42 -11.82
N ALA A 414 -20.68 3.19 -12.13
CA ALA A 414 -21.61 3.76 -11.15
C ALA A 414 -23.06 3.52 -11.55
N SER A 415 -23.96 3.40 -10.57
CA SER A 415 -25.38 3.29 -10.85
C SER A 415 -25.93 4.60 -11.46
N GLU A 416 -26.98 4.49 -12.28
CA GLU A 416 -27.62 5.65 -12.89
C GLU A 416 -28.14 6.69 -11.88
N ALA A 417 -28.28 6.32 -10.62
CA ALA A 417 -28.61 7.24 -9.54
C ALA A 417 -27.62 8.42 -9.40
N TYR A 418 -26.39 8.26 -9.86
CA TYR A 418 -25.38 9.30 -9.85
C TYR A 418 -25.47 10.30 -11.01
N LEU A 419 -26.24 10.02 -12.08
CA LEU A 419 -26.26 10.85 -13.28
C LEU A 419 -26.52 12.35 -12.98
N LYS A 420 -27.48 12.63 -12.09
CA LYS A 420 -27.77 14.03 -11.70
C LYS A 420 -26.66 14.69 -10.87
N GLU A 421 -25.94 13.90 -10.08
CA GLU A 421 -24.84 14.38 -9.24
C GLU A 421 -23.58 14.64 -10.07
N PHE A 422 -23.38 13.83 -11.12
CA PHE A 422 -22.22 13.93 -12.01
C PHE A 422 -22.46 14.91 -13.18
N ASP A 423 -23.70 15.26 -13.44
CA ASP A 423 -24.04 16.25 -14.48
C ASP A 423 -23.40 17.60 -14.17
N ASN A 424 -22.81 18.23 -15.20
CA ASN A 424 -22.12 19.52 -15.11
C ASN A 424 -20.90 19.56 -14.16
N ARG A 425 -20.25 18.43 -13.89
CA ARG A 425 -18.99 18.37 -13.16
C ARG A 425 -17.81 18.31 -14.12
N ASP A 426 -16.81 19.20 -13.93
CA ASP A 426 -15.60 19.23 -14.76
C ASP A 426 -14.62 18.10 -14.42
N ASP A 427 -14.72 17.55 -13.21
CA ASP A 427 -13.82 16.54 -12.66
C ASP A 427 -14.36 15.10 -12.74
N ILE A 428 -15.58 14.92 -13.27
CA ILE A 428 -16.21 13.61 -13.55
C ILE A 428 -16.80 13.61 -14.95
N GLU A 429 -16.53 12.57 -15.72
CA GLU A 429 -16.99 12.37 -17.09
C GLU A 429 -17.79 11.06 -17.19
N ILE A 430 -19.03 11.14 -17.70
CA ILE A 430 -19.86 9.94 -17.97
C ILE A 430 -19.46 9.43 -19.35
N LEU A 431 -19.02 8.19 -19.44
CA LEU A 431 -18.44 7.56 -20.64
C LEU A 431 -19.44 6.71 -21.43
N SER A 432 -20.60 6.37 -20.86
CA SER A 432 -21.59 5.50 -21.52
C SER A 432 -23.02 5.89 -21.20
N GLU A 433 -23.94 5.50 -22.07
CA GLU A 433 -25.36 5.42 -21.71
C GLU A 433 -25.58 4.36 -20.63
N PRO A 434 -26.67 4.44 -19.83
CA PRO A 434 -27.02 3.44 -18.85
C PRO A 434 -27.25 2.05 -19.45
N TYR A 435 -26.59 1.03 -18.92
CA TYR A 435 -26.66 -0.36 -19.37
C TYR A 435 -27.02 -1.32 -18.23
N ASN A 436 -27.57 -2.49 -18.59
CA ASN A 436 -27.88 -3.54 -17.64
C ASN A 436 -26.65 -4.38 -17.31
N TRP A 437 -26.64 -4.94 -16.13
CA TRP A 437 -25.62 -5.91 -15.71
C TRP A 437 -25.58 -7.13 -16.63
N GLU A 438 -24.38 -7.58 -16.94
CA GLU A 438 -24.15 -8.83 -17.69
C GLU A 438 -23.48 -9.84 -16.77
N PHE A 439 -24.12 -10.98 -16.56
CA PHE A 439 -23.58 -12.08 -15.77
C PHE A 439 -23.44 -13.31 -16.66
N ASN A 440 -22.39 -14.08 -16.42
CA ASN A 440 -22.20 -15.38 -17.09
C ASN A 440 -23.19 -16.44 -16.56
N VAL A 441 -23.09 -17.69 -17.10
CA VAL A 441 -23.97 -18.81 -16.73
C VAL A 441 -23.96 -19.16 -15.24
N ASP A 442 -22.83 -18.89 -14.57
CA ASP A 442 -22.64 -19.10 -13.13
C ASP A 442 -23.06 -17.89 -12.29
N LYS A 443 -23.66 -16.90 -12.92
CA LYS A 443 -24.09 -15.62 -12.31
C LYS A 443 -22.92 -14.79 -11.76
N ASN A 444 -21.75 -14.89 -12.36
CA ASN A 444 -20.58 -14.08 -12.05
C ASN A 444 -20.35 -13.00 -13.13
N LEU A 445 -19.69 -11.90 -12.75
CA LEU A 445 -19.42 -10.77 -13.64
C LEU A 445 -18.25 -11.05 -14.60
N PHE A 446 -17.33 -11.94 -14.23
CA PHE A 446 -16.16 -12.33 -15.03
C PHE A 446 -15.66 -13.73 -14.66
#